data_3b82102b3be6d2d3eddce529e036745d
#
_entry.id   3b82102b3be6d2d3eddce529e036745d
#
_cell.length_a   1.000
_cell.length_b   1.000
_cell.length_c   1.000
_cell.angle_alpha   90.00
_cell.angle_beta   90.00
_cell.angle_gamma   90.00
#
_symmetry.space_group_name_H-M   'P 1'
#
loop_
_entity.id
_entity.type
_entity.pdbx_description
1 polymer ?
#
loop_
_entity_poly.entity_id
_entity_poly.type
_entity_poly.pdbx_seq_one_letter_code
_entity_poly.pdbx_strand_id
1 'polypeptide(L)'
;MPYGAGHADEGVCLLVRTGPYRILLDCGLRDISPLTANPNQPPADLVLCTHAHPDHARGLLALHRAFPQLPVYASEVTAQLLPLNWPEIEPAALPLFCQALPMQSPVEFFDGLTAKLIRAGHLPGAAAILLTRTAGGQSHTLLYTGDFFLSNSRLADGLALEELRGLGPDVLILEGSYGTARYPHRRNQENQLAERIEAAIRERRSVLLLAPALGLGQELLMLLRSHHHFTGRDIDIWVDSSVATACDAYLEILPHLPASVQNFARHQPLFWDERVRPRVRRLSPEQRGAIGQTPCIALAGETADLSDYCHPDTGPWLVLLPEHPGHPLHLDSPNLQLPAQTPATIETYLLADHCDGPGTTQLIHNLRPQHAIFVHGSPTYLADLTNLDELRNRYHLHCPAAGTLVELPIGEKFLQPEVAETHYEGELMEQGTVVTITLPNAMKADPRWQHFADTGLLLARWQGEELVLRGLSQRELLSQSDRTEVPPEAECCGNCRYYRGQRCWNPASPLFEFKVTADGYCPVFESAHAPPPSPAASDEEQEEADRKEGW
;
A
#
# COMPACT_ATOMS: atom_id res chain seq x y z
N MET A 1 11.23 -20.70 -13.29
CA MET A 1 10.60 -21.93 -12.76
C MET A 1 10.25 -21.68 -11.29
N PRO A 2 8.99 -21.66 -10.90
CA PRO A 2 8.61 -21.63 -9.49
C PRO A 2 8.88 -23.01 -8.84
N TYR A 3 9.47 -23.01 -7.66
CA TYR A 3 9.37 -24.11 -6.70
C TYR A 3 8.11 -24.01 -5.88
N GLY A 4 7.64 -22.79 -5.64
CA GLY A 4 6.35 -22.39 -5.12
C GLY A 4 5.93 -21.10 -5.80
N ALA A 5 4.69 -21.06 -6.31
CA ALA A 5 4.14 -19.90 -7.00
C ALA A 5 3.30 -18.99 -6.06
N GLY A 6 3.21 -19.34 -4.78
CA GLY A 6 2.38 -18.59 -3.82
C GLY A 6 0.89 -18.89 -3.96
N HIS A 7 0.52 -20.07 -4.46
CA HIS A 7 -0.86 -20.51 -4.51
C HIS A 7 -1.26 -21.06 -3.13
N ALA A 8 -2.27 -20.48 -2.50
CA ALA A 8 -2.70 -20.83 -1.14
C ALA A 8 -1.51 -20.82 -0.14
N ASP A 9 -1.28 -21.92 0.59
CA ASP A 9 -0.22 -22.05 1.61
C ASP A 9 1.16 -22.43 1.08
N GLU A 10 1.33 -22.47 -0.23
CA GLU A 10 2.53 -23.01 -0.89
C GLU A 10 3.80 -22.18 -0.57
N GLY A 11 3.65 -20.88 -0.45
CA GLY A 11 4.74 -19.92 -0.36
C GLY A 11 5.40 -19.62 -1.72
N VAL A 12 6.10 -18.50 -1.79
CA VAL A 12 6.77 -18.03 -3.00
C VAL A 12 8.24 -18.46 -2.99
N CYS A 13 8.67 -19.07 -4.09
CA CYS A 13 10.08 -19.44 -4.30
C CYS A 13 10.34 -19.62 -5.78
N LEU A 14 11.00 -18.67 -6.43
CA LEU A 14 11.12 -18.60 -7.88
C LEU A 14 12.58 -18.74 -8.29
N LEU A 15 12.89 -19.74 -9.12
CA LEU A 15 14.21 -19.86 -9.75
C LEU A 15 14.22 -19.14 -11.10
N VAL A 16 15.04 -18.09 -11.19
CA VAL A 16 15.33 -17.37 -12.43
C VAL A 16 16.70 -17.82 -12.96
N ARG A 17 16.74 -18.13 -14.26
CA ARG A 17 18.00 -18.38 -14.96
C ARG A 17 18.22 -17.28 -15.99
N THR A 18 19.38 -16.63 -15.92
CA THR A 18 19.77 -15.63 -16.90
C THR A 18 21.24 -15.83 -17.29
N GLY A 19 21.47 -16.25 -18.53
CA GLY A 19 22.77 -16.75 -18.96
C GLY A 19 23.26 -17.91 -18.10
N PRO A 20 24.49 -17.87 -17.56
CA PRO A 20 25.03 -18.93 -16.71
C PRO A 20 24.51 -18.89 -15.27
N TYR A 21 23.84 -17.78 -14.85
CA TYR A 21 23.50 -17.52 -13.45
C TYR A 21 22.12 -18.02 -13.09
N ARG A 22 22.00 -18.51 -11.85
CA ARG A 22 20.77 -19.00 -11.22
C ARG A 22 20.48 -18.14 -9.99
N ILE A 23 19.37 -17.45 -10.01
CA ILE A 23 18.96 -16.55 -8.92
C ILE A 23 17.69 -17.12 -8.32
N LEU A 24 17.65 -17.31 -7.01
CA LEU A 24 16.45 -17.65 -6.28
C LEU A 24 15.82 -16.34 -5.74
N LEU A 25 14.57 -16.11 -6.11
CA LEU A 25 13.76 -14.98 -5.63
C LEU A 25 12.80 -15.52 -4.57
N ASP A 26 12.96 -15.10 -3.34
CA ASP A 26 12.28 -15.56 -2.14
C ASP A 26 12.47 -17.06 -1.84
N CYS A 27 12.13 -17.47 -0.62
CA CYS A 27 12.07 -18.86 -0.19
C CYS A 27 11.03 -19.01 0.93
N GLY A 28 9.76 -18.92 0.54
CA GLY A 28 8.62 -19.06 1.45
C GLY A 28 8.12 -20.48 1.64
N LEU A 29 8.83 -21.48 1.13
CA LEU A 29 8.42 -22.87 1.20
C LEU A 29 8.41 -23.39 2.64
N ARG A 30 7.37 -24.15 3.01
CA ARG A 30 7.34 -24.91 4.27
C ARG A 30 8.27 -26.14 4.19
N ASP A 31 8.27 -26.82 3.05
CA ASP A 31 9.16 -27.93 2.75
C ASP A 31 10.16 -27.54 1.66
N ILE A 32 11.44 -27.48 2.04
CA ILE A 32 12.53 -27.15 1.12
C ILE A 32 13.13 -28.38 0.41
N SER A 33 12.54 -29.57 0.57
CA SER A 33 13.04 -30.81 -0.06
C SER A 33 13.27 -30.68 -1.57
N PRO A 34 12.44 -29.95 -2.33
CA PRO A 34 12.70 -29.73 -3.76
C PRO A 34 13.99 -28.96 -4.05
N LEU A 35 14.41 -28.08 -3.12
CA LEU A 35 15.65 -27.30 -3.24
C LEU A 35 16.88 -28.08 -2.80
N THR A 36 16.71 -29.08 -1.94
CA THR A 36 17.79 -29.88 -1.34
C THR A 36 17.91 -31.28 -1.95
N ALA A 37 17.23 -31.56 -3.06
CA ALA A 37 17.27 -32.85 -3.75
C ALA A 37 18.69 -33.29 -4.12
N ASN A 38 19.58 -32.33 -4.36
CA ASN A 38 21.03 -32.62 -4.52
C ASN A 38 21.80 -31.88 -3.39
N PRO A 39 22.20 -32.58 -2.32
CA PRO A 39 22.87 -31.96 -1.18
C PRO A 39 24.28 -31.41 -1.49
N ASN A 40 24.88 -31.83 -2.61
CA ASN A 40 26.20 -31.38 -3.03
C ASN A 40 26.18 -30.15 -3.95
N GLN A 41 25.02 -29.72 -4.39
CA GLN A 41 24.89 -28.62 -5.33
C GLN A 41 23.76 -27.67 -4.88
N PRO A 42 24.08 -26.41 -4.57
CA PRO A 42 23.05 -25.45 -4.20
C PRO A 42 22.07 -25.21 -5.37
N PRO A 43 20.79 -24.95 -5.08
CA PRO A 43 19.76 -24.76 -6.11
C PRO A 43 20.00 -23.49 -6.95
N ALA A 44 20.73 -22.53 -6.41
CA ALA A 44 21.02 -21.23 -7.02
C ALA A 44 22.43 -20.77 -6.69
N ASP A 45 22.85 -19.67 -7.33
CA ASP A 45 24.14 -19.03 -7.09
C ASP A 45 24.02 -17.90 -6.06
N LEU A 46 22.83 -17.34 -5.90
CA LEU A 46 22.43 -16.42 -4.84
C LEU A 46 20.91 -16.43 -4.60
N VAL A 47 20.50 -15.91 -3.45
CA VAL A 47 19.09 -15.71 -3.06
C VAL A 47 18.84 -14.22 -2.81
N LEU A 48 17.74 -13.69 -3.33
CA LEU A 48 17.26 -12.35 -3.06
C LEU A 48 15.88 -12.44 -2.41
N CYS A 49 15.72 -11.90 -1.20
CA CYS A 49 14.46 -11.89 -0.48
C CYS A 49 13.81 -10.50 -0.56
N THR A 50 12.53 -10.47 -0.97
CA THR A 50 11.78 -9.23 -1.14
C THR A 50 11.37 -8.60 0.18
N HIS A 51 10.82 -9.40 1.10
CA HIS A 51 10.33 -8.93 2.40
C HIS A 51 10.22 -10.08 3.41
N ALA A 52 9.86 -9.75 4.65
CA ALA A 52 9.98 -10.67 5.78
C ALA A 52 8.71 -11.49 6.09
N HIS A 53 7.68 -11.48 5.27
CA HIS A 53 6.51 -12.34 5.51
C HIS A 53 6.88 -13.83 5.36
N PRO A 54 6.21 -14.70 6.15
CA PRO A 54 6.57 -16.13 6.18
C PRO A 54 6.46 -16.84 4.84
N ASP A 55 5.50 -16.49 4.02
CA ASP A 55 5.28 -17.07 2.69
C ASP A 55 6.31 -16.61 1.65
N HIS A 56 7.23 -15.70 2.01
CA HIS A 56 8.39 -15.28 1.24
C HIS A 56 9.72 -15.68 1.89
N ALA A 57 9.76 -15.90 3.21
CA ALA A 57 11.03 -15.98 3.95
C ALA A 57 11.21 -17.22 4.84
N ARG A 58 10.15 -17.93 5.26
CA ARG A 58 10.24 -18.98 6.29
C ARG A 58 11.20 -20.14 5.96
N GLY A 59 11.43 -20.43 4.68
CA GLY A 59 12.36 -21.48 4.24
C GLY A 59 13.83 -21.06 4.23
N LEU A 60 14.14 -19.76 4.35
CA LEU A 60 15.50 -19.24 4.20
C LEU A 60 16.48 -19.81 5.21
N LEU A 61 16.09 -19.92 6.49
CA LEU A 61 16.97 -20.50 7.52
C LEU A 61 17.30 -21.96 7.27
N ALA A 62 16.29 -22.75 6.87
CA ALA A 62 16.49 -24.15 6.51
C ALA A 62 17.39 -24.30 5.27
N LEU A 63 17.20 -23.42 4.27
CA LEU A 63 18.02 -23.37 3.08
C LEU A 63 19.49 -23.00 3.42
N HIS A 64 19.70 -22.01 4.28
CA HIS A 64 21.02 -21.64 4.75
C HIS A 64 21.70 -22.78 5.51
N ARG A 65 20.97 -23.50 6.36
CA ARG A 65 21.52 -24.66 7.07
C ARG A 65 21.93 -25.78 6.12
N ALA A 66 21.18 -26.00 5.03
CA ALA A 66 21.50 -26.97 3.99
C ALA A 66 22.69 -26.52 3.13
N PHE A 67 22.79 -25.25 2.81
CA PHE A 67 23.81 -24.65 1.95
C PHE A 67 24.39 -23.37 2.58
N PRO A 68 25.30 -23.49 3.58
CA PRO A 68 25.83 -22.31 4.29
C PRO A 68 26.62 -21.34 3.42
N GLN A 69 27.10 -21.77 2.25
CA GLN A 69 27.85 -20.94 1.31
C GLN A 69 26.96 -20.22 0.28
N LEU A 70 25.66 -20.56 0.23
CA LEU A 70 24.72 -19.88 -0.64
C LEU A 70 24.38 -18.50 -0.04
N PRO A 71 24.79 -17.39 -0.69
CA PRO A 71 24.56 -16.07 -0.13
C PRO A 71 23.08 -15.69 -0.24
N VAL A 72 22.55 -15.08 0.83
CA VAL A 72 21.20 -14.55 0.92
C VAL A 72 21.27 -13.05 1.12
N TYR A 73 20.49 -12.31 0.35
CA TYR A 73 20.44 -10.85 0.39
C TYR A 73 19.01 -10.34 0.52
N ALA A 74 18.85 -9.22 1.22
CA ALA A 74 17.60 -8.48 1.36
C ALA A 74 17.87 -7.00 1.60
N SER A 75 16.83 -6.17 1.70
CA SER A 75 17.01 -4.83 2.26
C SER A 75 17.48 -4.90 3.72
N GLU A 76 18.10 -3.83 4.21
CA GLU A 76 18.55 -3.75 5.61
C GLU A 76 17.40 -4.00 6.59
N VAL A 77 16.24 -3.38 6.34
CA VAL A 77 15.05 -3.52 7.19
C VAL A 77 14.47 -4.94 7.11
N THR A 78 14.38 -5.51 5.90
CA THR A 78 13.94 -6.91 5.75
C THR A 78 14.87 -7.84 6.53
N ALA A 79 16.19 -7.69 6.44
CA ALA A 79 17.15 -8.52 7.18
C ALA A 79 16.94 -8.42 8.70
N GLN A 80 16.61 -7.24 9.23
CA GLN A 80 16.30 -7.04 10.66
C GLN A 80 14.95 -7.68 11.07
N LEU A 81 13.97 -7.77 10.17
CA LEU A 81 12.65 -8.36 10.45
C LEU A 81 12.60 -9.87 10.23
N LEU A 82 13.54 -10.46 9.47
CA LEU A 82 13.58 -11.90 9.19
C LEU A 82 13.49 -12.80 10.44
N PRO A 83 14.13 -12.45 11.60
CA PRO A 83 14.07 -13.27 12.82
C PRO A 83 12.66 -13.57 13.31
N LEU A 84 11.66 -12.72 12.99
CA LEU A 84 10.26 -12.94 13.35
C LEU A 84 9.65 -14.21 12.74
N ASN A 85 10.29 -14.78 11.71
CA ASN A 85 9.88 -16.05 11.11
C ASN A 85 10.21 -17.29 11.97
N TRP A 86 11.08 -17.14 12.97
CA TRP A 86 11.57 -18.25 13.80
C TRP A 86 11.48 -17.89 15.28
N PRO A 87 10.26 -17.63 15.81
CA PRO A 87 10.07 -17.15 17.19
C PRO A 87 10.50 -18.16 18.25
N GLU A 88 10.65 -19.44 17.88
CA GLU A 88 11.13 -20.51 18.76
C GLU A 88 12.68 -20.47 18.96
N ILE A 89 13.39 -19.67 18.19
CA ILE A 89 14.85 -19.55 18.28
C ILE A 89 15.22 -18.23 18.96
N GLU A 90 15.97 -18.32 20.06
CA GLU A 90 16.52 -17.13 20.70
C GLU A 90 17.33 -16.27 19.70
N PRO A 91 17.10 -14.95 19.62
CA PRO A 91 17.77 -14.08 18.63
C PRO A 91 19.29 -14.21 18.61
N ALA A 92 19.92 -14.41 19.78
CA ALA A 92 21.37 -14.61 19.89
C ALA A 92 21.86 -15.95 19.30
N ALA A 93 20.98 -16.93 19.15
CA ALA A 93 21.30 -18.24 18.56
C ALA A 93 21.01 -18.31 17.05
N LEU A 94 20.36 -17.28 16.49
CA LEU A 94 20.07 -17.22 15.07
C LEU A 94 21.34 -16.79 14.30
N PRO A 95 21.75 -17.55 13.26
CA PRO A 95 22.92 -17.16 12.46
C PRO A 95 22.61 -15.87 11.65
N LEU A 96 23.60 -14.99 11.54
CA LEU A 96 23.54 -13.84 10.64
C LEU A 96 23.84 -14.31 9.20
N PHE A 97 22.82 -14.79 8.50
CA PHE A 97 22.97 -15.38 7.16
C PHE A 97 22.52 -14.46 6.03
N CYS A 98 21.72 -13.44 6.34
CA CYS A 98 21.20 -12.49 5.35
C CYS A 98 22.06 -11.22 5.33
N GLN A 99 22.56 -10.85 4.16
CA GLN A 99 23.35 -9.64 3.95
C GLN A 99 22.45 -8.50 3.46
N ALA A 100 22.64 -7.31 4.03
CA ALA A 100 21.88 -6.13 3.66
C ALA A 100 22.36 -5.53 2.34
N LEU A 101 21.42 -5.21 1.45
CA LEU A 101 21.64 -4.45 0.22
C LEU A 101 21.07 -3.03 0.37
N PRO A 102 21.75 -2.03 -0.22
CA PRO A 102 21.24 -0.67 -0.23
C PRO A 102 19.99 -0.57 -1.12
N MET A 103 18.99 0.20 -0.67
CA MET A 103 17.86 0.57 -1.50
C MET A 103 18.29 1.54 -2.60
N GLN A 104 17.65 1.46 -3.77
CA GLN A 104 17.82 2.35 -4.92
C GLN A 104 19.20 2.34 -5.60
N SER A 105 20.17 1.61 -5.08
CA SER A 105 21.51 1.52 -5.66
C SER A 105 21.73 0.15 -6.29
N PRO A 106 22.18 0.07 -7.57
CA PRO A 106 22.50 -1.22 -8.18
C PRO A 106 23.76 -1.81 -7.57
N VAL A 107 23.75 -3.11 -7.34
CA VAL A 107 24.87 -3.91 -6.86
C VAL A 107 25.20 -4.98 -7.89
N GLU A 108 26.46 -5.09 -8.29
CA GLU A 108 26.94 -6.13 -9.20
C GLU A 108 27.32 -7.38 -8.40
N PHE A 109 26.71 -8.52 -8.75
CA PHE A 109 26.98 -9.81 -8.11
C PHE A 109 27.92 -10.67 -8.90
N PHE A 110 27.79 -10.63 -10.22
CA PHE A 110 28.61 -11.39 -11.17
C PHE A 110 28.85 -10.52 -12.40
N ASP A 111 29.81 -10.95 -13.24
CA ASP A 111 30.12 -10.23 -14.48
C ASP A 111 28.87 -9.98 -15.32
N GLY A 112 28.53 -8.70 -15.46
CA GLY A 112 27.37 -8.20 -16.17
C GLY A 112 26.01 -8.54 -15.52
N LEU A 113 25.93 -9.01 -14.27
CA LEU A 113 24.68 -9.20 -13.54
C LEU A 113 24.59 -8.27 -12.34
N THR A 114 23.64 -7.35 -12.39
CA THR A 114 23.35 -6.43 -11.29
C THR A 114 21.93 -6.63 -10.76
N ALA A 115 21.73 -6.32 -9.47
CA ALA A 115 20.41 -6.18 -8.87
C ALA A 115 20.27 -4.80 -8.21
N LYS A 116 19.07 -4.22 -8.32
CA LYS A 116 18.67 -2.98 -7.65
C LYS A 116 17.39 -3.24 -6.87
N LEU A 117 17.37 -2.85 -5.59
CA LEU A 117 16.17 -2.87 -4.77
C LEU A 117 15.39 -1.56 -4.94
N ILE A 118 14.09 -1.68 -5.18
CA ILE A 118 13.15 -0.56 -5.33
C ILE A 118 12.06 -0.76 -4.27
N ARG A 119 11.65 0.29 -3.57
CA ARG A 119 10.60 0.20 -2.55
C ARG A 119 9.32 -0.38 -3.11
N ALA A 120 8.77 -1.42 -2.48
CA ALA A 120 7.55 -2.11 -2.93
C ALA A 120 6.26 -1.59 -2.25
N GLY A 121 6.35 -0.96 -1.08
CA GLY A 121 5.23 -0.31 -0.41
C GLY A 121 4.34 -1.21 0.43
N HIS A 122 4.56 -2.52 0.43
CA HIS A 122 3.76 -3.50 1.16
C HIS A 122 4.00 -3.40 2.68
N LEU A 123 5.26 -3.47 3.11
CA LEU A 123 5.66 -3.23 4.50
C LEU A 123 7.05 -2.57 4.57
N PRO A 124 7.49 -2.07 5.73
CA PRO A 124 8.83 -1.49 5.87
C PRO A 124 9.92 -2.46 5.38
N GLY A 125 10.78 -1.98 4.50
CA GLY A 125 11.85 -2.78 3.92
C GLY A 125 11.46 -3.63 2.71
N ALA A 126 10.17 -3.83 2.43
CA ALA A 126 9.72 -4.57 1.25
C ALA A 126 10.28 -3.94 -0.04
N ALA A 127 10.84 -4.78 -0.90
CA ALA A 127 11.56 -4.36 -2.09
C ALA A 127 11.17 -5.15 -3.33
N ALA A 128 10.82 -4.43 -4.40
CA ALA A 128 10.85 -4.97 -5.74
C ALA A 128 12.31 -5.10 -6.21
N ILE A 129 12.62 -6.16 -6.93
CA ILE A 129 13.99 -6.53 -7.33
C ILE A 129 14.11 -6.36 -8.84
N LEU A 130 14.92 -5.39 -9.27
CA LEU A 130 15.28 -5.21 -10.67
C LEU A 130 16.60 -5.92 -10.94
N LEU A 131 16.55 -7.02 -11.69
CA LEU A 131 17.73 -7.72 -12.22
C LEU A 131 18.07 -7.16 -13.60
N THR A 132 19.33 -6.84 -13.83
CA THR A 132 19.84 -6.45 -15.15
C THR A 132 21.02 -7.34 -15.52
N ARG A 133 20.93 -8.01 -16.66
CA ARG A 133 22.00 -8.80 -17.24
C ARG A 133 22.51 -8.15 -18.52
N THR A 134 23.78 -7.79 -18.55
CA THR A 134 24.46 -7.25 -19.74
C THR A 134 25.46 -8.27 -20.28
N ALA A 135 25.30 -8.66 -21.51
CA ALA A 135 26.22 -9.58 -22.20
C ALA A 135 26.28 -9.26 -23.69
N GLY A 136 27.47 -9.24 -24.27
CA GLY A 136 27.65 -9.02 -25.71
C GLY A 136 27.11 -7.66 -26.22
N GLY A 137 27.04 -6.65 -25.34
CA GLY A 137 26.50 -5.31 -25.68
C GLY A 137 24.97 -5.21 -25.62
N GLN A 138 24.28 -6.28 -25.24
CA GLN A 138 22.83 -6.29 -25.00
C GLN A 138 22.54 -6.39 -23.50
N SER A 139 21.51 -5.67 -23.04
CA SER A 139 21.03 -5.72 -21.67
C SER A 139 19.61 -6.28 -21.64
N HIS A 140 19.39 -7.23 -20.74
CA HIS A 140 18.08 -7.80 -20.46
C HIS A 140 17.70 -7.53 -19.00
N THR A 141 16.44 -7.17 -18.80
CA THR A 141 15.95 -6.72 -17.50
C THR A 141 14.74 -7.53 -17.05
N LEU A 142 14.74 -7.88 -15.76
CA LEU A 142 13.62 -8.54 -15.09
C LEU A 142 13.30 -7.75 -13.83
N LEU A 143 12.06 -7.35 -13.68
CA LEU A 143 11.54 -6.78 -12.45
C LEU A 143 10.64 -7.82 -11.75
N TYR A 144 10.96 -8.15 -10.50
CA TYR A 144 10.10 -8.92 -9.61
C TYR A 144 9.59 -8.00 -8.50
N THR A 145 8.28 -7.86 -8.39
CA THR A 145 7.68 -6.92 -7.42
C THR A 145 7.77 -7.42 -5.99
N GLY A 146 7.80 -8.75 -5.76
CA GLY A 146 7.32 -9.28 -4.50
C GLY A 146 5.89 -8.83 -4.27
N ASP A 147 5.49 -8.72 -3.02
CA ASP A 147 4.22 -8.09 -2.67
C ASP A 147 4.37 -6.57 -2.72
N PHE A 148 3.41 -5.90 -3.33
CA PHE A 148 3.52 -4.46 -3.56
C PHE A 148 2.21 -3.72 -3.30
N PHE A 149 2.37 -2.45 -2.90
CA PHE A 149 1.24 -1.57 -2.68
C PHE A 149 1.56 -0.16 -3.22
N LEU A 150 0.69 0.37 -4.07
CA LEU A 150 0.89 1.70 -4.69
C LEU A 150 0.53 2.85 -3.75
N SER A 151 -0.36 2.60 -2.80
CA SER A 151 -0.78 3.61 -1.84
C SER A 151 0.13 3.64 -0.62
N ASN A 152 0.29 4.82 -0.03
CA ASN A 152 0.95 4.90 1.27
C ASN A 152 0.08 4.27 2.35
N SER A 153 0.68 3.45 3.19
CA SER A 153 0.12 3.03 4.47
C SER A 153 0.61 3.96 5.60
N ARG A 154 0.27 3.67 6.85
CA ARG A 154 0.72 4.50 7.97
C ARG A 154 2.20 4.30 8.27
N LEU A 155 2.72 3.09 8.04
CA LEU A 155 4.07 2.67 8.41
C LEU A 155 4.98 2.38 7.22
N ALA A 156 4.45 2.43 5.99
CA ALA A 156 5.23 2.27 4.77
C ALA A 156 4.79 3.26 3.69
N ASP A 157 5.76 3.82 2.97
CA ASP A 157 5.51 4.60 1.76
C ASP A 157 5.25 3.64 0.60
N GLY A 158 4.21 3.89 -0.20
CA GLY A 158 3.84 3.07 -1.35
C GLY A 158 4.91 3.00 -2.44
N LEU A 159 4.75 2.05 -3.34
CA LEU A 159 5.57 1.95 -4.55
C LEU A 159 5.30 3.15 -5.47
N ALA A 160 6.30 4.00 -5.64
CA ALA A 160 6.20 5.20 -6.44
C ALA A 160 6.30 4.87 -7.94
N LEU A 161 5.19 4.97 -8.67
CA LEU A 161 5.16 4.72 -10.12
C LEU A 161 6.09 5.67 -10.89
N GLU A 162 6.39 6.85 -10.35
CA GLU A 162 7.32 7.81 -10.91
C GLU A 162 8.76 7.26 -10.97
N GLU A 163 9.17 6.49 -9.97
CA GLU A 163 10.49 5.85 -9.90
C GLU A 163 10.64 4.71 -10.93
N LEU A 164 9.51 4.13 -11.35
CA LEU A 164 9.45 3.03 -12.31
C LEU A 164 9.21 3.51 -13.75
N ARG A 165 8.86 4.78 -13.94
CA ARG A 165 8.54 5.32 -15.25
C ARG A 165 9.74 5.24 -16.19
N GLY A 166 9.52 4.64 -17.37
CA GLY A 166 10.56 4.48 -18.40
C GLY A 166 11.54 3.33 -18.15
N LEU A 167 11.32 2.51 -17.10
CA LEU A 167 12.15 1.35 -16.82
C LEU A 167 12.05 0.30 -17.93
N GLY A 168 10.83 0.04 -18.44
CA GLY A 168 10.56 -0.87 -19.56
C GLY A 168 11.21 -2.25 -19.40
N PRO A 169 10.97 -3.02 -18.31
CA PRO A 169 11.62 -4.30 -18.14
C PRO A 169 11.15 -5.30 -19.21
N ASP A 170 12.04 -6.16 -19.70
CA ASP A 170 11.67 -7.21 -20.64
C ASP A 170 10.69 -8.19 -19.98
N VAL A 171 10.91 -8.49 -18.71
CA VAL A 171 10.08 -9.42 -17.91
C VAL A 171 9.63 -8.73 -16.63
N LEU A 172 8.35 -8.79 -16.35
CA LEU A 172 7.74 -8.40 -15.09
C LEU A 172 7.15 -9.65 -14.41
N ILE A 173 7.65 -9.98 -13.23
CA ILE A 173 7.03 -10.96 -12.32
C ILE A 173 6.33 -10.17 -11.22
N LEU A 174 5.04 -10.40 -11.03
CA LEU A 174 4.25 -9.63 -10.08
C LEU A 174 3.22 -10.49 -9.35
N GLU A 175 2.85 -10.05 -8.15
CA GLU A 175 1.77 -10.66 -7.39
C GLU A 175 0.40 -10.37 -8.01
N GLY A 176 -0.57 -11.24 -7.71
CA GLY A 176 -1.97 -11.09 -8.09
C GLY A 176 -2.93 -11.43 -6.96
N SER A 177 -2.56 -11.15 -5.70
CA SER A 177 -3.27 -11.55 -4.49
C SER A 177 -4.75 -11.14 -4.49
N TYR A 178 -5.06 -9.97 -5.04
CA TYR A 178 -6.42 -9.46 -5.11
C TYR A 178 -7.07 -9.61 -6.51
N GLY A 179 -6.38 -10.22 -7.45
CA GLY A 179 -6.91 -10.51 -8.78
C GLY A 179 -7.42 -9.26 -9.50
N THR A 180 -8.61 -9.36 -10.05
CA THR A 180 -9.31 -8.26 -10.72
C THR A 180 -10.23 -7.45 -9.79
N ALA A 181 -10.29 -7.80 -8.50
CA ALA A 181 -11.15 -7.12 -7.54
C ALA A 181 -10.76 -5.64 -7.40
N ARG A 182 -11.77 -4.81 -7.11
CA ARG A 182 -11.60 -3.37 -6.87
C ARG A 182 -12.03 -3.04 -5.45
N TYR A 183 -11.22 -2.27 -4.76
CA TYR A 183 -11.49 -1.87 -3.38
C TYR A 183 -11.63 -0.36 -3.23
N PRO A 184 -12.36 0.08 -2.19
CA PRO A 184 -12.35 1.48 -1.78
C PRO A 184 -10.93 1.94 -1.42
N HIS A 185 -10.66 3.23 -1.57
CA HIS A 185 -9.38 3.80 -1.11
C HIS A 185 -9.09 3.44 0.35
N ARG A 186 -7.83 3.19 0.68
CA ARG A 186 -7.34 2.81 2.01
C ARG A 186 -7.94 3.64 3.13
N ARG A 187 -8.01 4.96 2.97
CA ARG A 187 -8.60 5.86 3.97
C ARG A 187 -10.08 5.56 4.26
N ASN A 188 -10.84 5.17 3.25
CA ASN A 188 -12.26 4.81 3.45
C ASN A 188 -12.36 3.49 4.22
N GLN A 189 -11.50 2.52 3.93
CA GLN A 189 -11.42 1.26 4.66
C GLN A 189 -11.06 1.50 6.13
N GLU A 190 -10.07 2.35 6.41
CA GLU A 190 -9.70 2.75 7.77
C GLU A 190 -10.86 3.40 8.53
N ASN A 191 -11.58 4.33 7.88
CA ASN A 191 -12.73 4.99 8.50
C ASN A 191 -13.86 3.99 8.80
N GLN A 192 -14.21 3.12 7.85
CA GLN A 192 -15.26 2.11 8.03
C GLN A 192 -14.92 1.17 9.19
N LEU A 193 -13.67 0.69 9.26
CA LEU A 193 -13.20 -0.14 10.36
C LEU A 193 -13.27 0.60 11.69
N ALA A 194 -12.79 1.84 11.75
CA ALA A 194 -12.80 2.65 12.97
C ALA A 194 -14.23 2.94 13.46
N GLU A 195 -15.16 3.26 12.56
CA GLU A 195 -16.58 3.46 12.87
C GLU A 195 -17.21 2.18 13.41
N ARG A 196 -16.89 1.02 12.82
CA ARG A 196 -17.41 -0.27 13.27
C ARG A 196 -16.93 -0.62 14.68
N ILE A 197 -15.63 -0.40 14.96
CA ILE A 197 -15.05 -0.62 16.28
C ILE A 197 -15.68 0.34 17.30
N GLU A 198 -15.80 1.63 16.95
CA GLU A 198 -16.41 2.62 17.84
C GLU A 198 -17.86 2.27 18.18
N ALA A 199 -18.64 1.82 17.21
CA ALA A 199 -20.02 1.38 17.41
C ALA A 199 -20.08 0.21 18.44
N ALA A 200 -19.21 -0.80 18.29
CA ALA A 200 -19.14 -1.92 19.23
C ALA A 200 -18.80 -1.48 20.67
N ILE A 201 -17.81 -0.58 20.82
CA ILE A 201 -17.44 -0.05 22.15
C ILE A 201 -18.60 0.76 22.78
N ARG A 202 -19.34 1.53 21.96
CA ARG A 202 -20.55 2.24 22.45
C ARG A 202 -21.64 1.27 22.93
N GLU A 203 -21.78 0.14 22.26
CA GLU A 203 -22.68 -0.96 22.66
C GLU A 203 -22.18 -1.76 23.87
N ARG A 204 -21.09 -1.33 24.51
CA ARG A 204 -20.41 -2.03 25.62
C ARG A 204 -19.89 -3.42 25.24
N ARG A 205 -19.50 -3.61 23.99
CA ARG A 205 -18.85 -4.82 23.50
C ARG A 205 -17.34 -4.62 23.50
N SER A 206 -16.60 -5.67 23.82
CA SER A 206 -15.17 -5.74 23.55
C SER A 206 -14.94 -6.12 22.09
N VAL A 207 -13.80 -5.70 21.53
CA VAL A 207 -13.44 -5.98 20.14
C VAL A 207 -12.17 -6.81 20.12
N LEU A 208 -12.19 -7.97 19.46
CA LEU A 208 -11.02 -8.77 19.16
C LEU A 208 -10.69 -8.62 17.67
N LEU A 209 -9.57 -7.95 17.38
CA LEU A 209 -9.02 -7.80 16.02
C LEU A 209 -7.99 -8.90 15.78
N LEU A 210 -8.22 -9.77 14.82
CA LEU A 210 -7.20 -10.69 14.33
C LEU A 210 -6.49 -10.07 13.13
N ALA A 211 -5.18 -10.23 13.07
CA ALA A 211 -4.37 -9.69 11.98
C ALA A 211 -3.06 -10.48 11.80
N PRO A 212 -2.43 -10.48 10.61
CA PRO A 212 -1.03 -10.85 10.48
C PRO A 212 -0.18 -10.14 11.53
N ALA A 213 0.65 -10.90 12.22
CA ALA A 213 1.43 -10.37 13.35
C ALA A 213 2.44 -9.31 12.90
N LEU A 214 2.97 -9.44 11.69
CA LEU A 214 3.90 -8.51 11.04
C LEU A 214 3.14 -7.70 9.95
N GLY A 215 3.29 -6.39 9.95
CA GLY A 215 2.70 -5.49 8.97
C GLY A 215 1.33 -4.98 9.43
N LEU A 216 0.24 -5.68 9.11
CA LEU A 216 -1.12 -5.23 9.36
C LEU A 216 -1.42 -5.01 10.86
N GLY A 217 -0.86 -5.84 11.75
CA GLY A 217 -1.02 -5.66 13.20
C GLY A 217 -0.51 -4.30 13.68
N GLN A 218 0.64 -3.84 13.20
CA GLN A 218 1.22 -2.54 13.54
C GLN A 218 0.44 -1.38 12.90
N GLU A 219 -0.04 -1.56 11.67
CA GLU A 219 -0.91 -0.60 10.97
C GLU A 219 -2.22 -0.35 11.75
N LEU A 220 -2.87 -1.43 12.21
CA LEU A 220 -4.07 -1.36 13.03
C LEU A 220 -3.82 -0.65 14.35
N LEU A 221 -2.70 -0.95 15.00
CA LEU A 221 -2.35 -0.31 16.26
C LEU A 221 -2.14 1.20 16.07
N MET A 222 -1.46 1.60 14.99
CA MET A 222 -1.30 3.01 14.64
C MET A 222 -2.63 3.67 14.27
N LEU A 223 -3.53 2.97 13.58
CA LEU A 223 -4.88 3.43 13.30
C LEU A 223 -5.62 3.73 14.62
N LEU A 224 -5.67 2.76 15.54
CA LEU A 224 -6.36 2.88 16.82
C LEU A 224 -5.79 4.01 17.69
N ARG A 225 -4.49 4.26 17.64
CA ARG A 225 -3.83 5.34 18.41
C ARG A 225 -4.08 6.73 17.85
N SER A 226 -4.19 6.87 16.54
CA SER A 226 -4.19 8.18 15.89
C SER A 226 -5.55 8.59 15.32
N HIS A 227 -6.53 7.68 15.23
CA HIS A 227 -7.84 8.01 14.71
C HIS A 227 -8.67 8.80 15.73
N HIS A 228 -9.39 9.83 15.25
CA HIS A 228 -10.16 10.75 16.09
C HIS A 228 -11.25 10.07 16.92
N HIS A 229 -11.77 8.90 16.50
CA HIS A 229 -12.74 8.12 17.27
C HIS A 229 -12.17 7.57 18.57
N PHE A 230 -10.87 7.37 18.68
CA PHE A 230 -10.22 6.73 19.82
C PHE A 230 -9.34 7.67 20.63
N THR A 231 -8.75 8.68 19.99
CA THR A 231 -7.84 9.64 20.64
C THR A 231 -8.51 10.29 21.86
N GLY A 232 -7.86 10.20 23.00
CA GLY A 232 -8.34 10.77 24.28
C GLY A 232 -9.39 9.93 24.98
N ARG A 233 -9.91 8.83 24.39
CA ARG A 233 -10.90 7.97 25.02
C ARG A 233 -10.28 7.02 26.06
N ASP A 234 -10.99 6.78 27.12
CA ASP A 234 -10.60 5.86 28.18
C ASP A 234 -10.89 4.40 27.78
N ILE A 235 -10.04 3.88 26.90
CA ILE A 235 -10.11 2.53 26.33
C ILE A 235 -8.74 1.90 26.47
N ASP A 236 -8.69 0.63 26.85
CA ASP A 236 -7.48 -0.18 26.84
C ASP A 236 -7.39 -0.96 25.53
N ILE A 237 -6.22 -0.90 24.89
CA ILE A 237 -5.85 -1.71 23.74
C ILE A 237 -4.84 -2.74 24.23
N TRP A 238 -5.23 -4.00 24.18
CA TRP A 238 -4.41 -5.14 24.57
C TRP A 238 -3.77 -5.75 23.33
N VAL A 239 -2.46 -5.91 23.35
CA VAL A 239 -1.68 -6.44 22.21
C VAL A 239 -1.07 -7.77 22.60
N ASP A 240 -1.48 -8.84 21.91
CA ASP A 240 -0.98 -10.19 22.18
C ASP A 240 0.48 -10.38 21.78
N SER A 241 1.12 -11.41 22.34
CA SER A 241 2.56 -11.63 22.28
C SER A 241 3.14 -11.63 20.86
N SER A 242 2.49 -12.29 19.89
CA SER A 242 2.99 -12.36 18.51
C SER A 242 3.05 -10.98 17.85
N VAL A 243 1.97 -10.20 17.96
CA VAL A 243 1.90 -8.83 17.44
C VAL A 243 2.82 -7.90 18.23
N ALA A 244 2.90 -8.09 19.57
CA ALA A 244 3.76 -7.29 20.42
C ALA A 244 5.24 -7.45 20.08
N THR A 245 5.70 -8.66 19.77
CA THR A 245 7.09 -8.92 19.32
C THR A 245 7.39 -8.19 18.02
N ALA A 246 6.47 -8.21 17.07
CA ALA A 246 6.63 -7.46 15.82
C ALA A 246 6.60 -5.93 16.05
N CYS A 247 5.80 -5.43 17.02
CA CYS A 247 5.85 -4.02 17.42
C CYS A 247 7.24 -3.64 17.96
N ASP A 248 7.88 -4.51 18.77
CA ASP A 248 9.23 -4.25 19.27
C ASP A 248 10.26 -4.19 18.13
N ALA A 249 10.18 -5.12 17.16
CA ALA A 249 11.02 -5.07 15.98
C ALA A 249 10.82 -3.77 15.16
N TYR A 250 9.59 -3.25 15.08
CA TYR A 250 9.32 -1.95 14.44
C TYR A 250 9.93 -0.77 15.20
N LEU A 251 10.08 -0.84 16.52
CA LEU A 251 10.81 0.18 17.28
C LEU A 251 12.32 0.18 16.95
N GLU A 252 12.88 -0.96 16.66
CA GLU A 252 14.29 -1.08 16.24
C GLU A 252 14.51 -0.48 14.85
N ILE A 253 13.57 -0.67 13.92
CA ILE A 253 13.66 -0.11 12.57
C ILE A 253 13.06 1.31 12.44
N LEU A 254 12.74 1.98 13.54
CA LEU A 254 12.13 3.33 13.54
C LEU A 254 12.85 4.35 12.65
N PRO A 255 14.20 4.39 12.56
CA PRO A 255 14.89 5.31 11.65
C PRO A 255 14.58 5.13 10.17
N HIS A 256 14.06 3.96 9.78
CA HIS A 256 13.75 3.60 8.39
C HIS A 256 12.25 3.77 8.05
N LEU A 257 11.41 4.06 9.04
CA LEU A 257 9.98 4.31 8.82
C LEU A 257 9.74 5.67 8.17
N PRO A 258 8.54 5.94 7.61
CA PRO A 258 8.22 7.22 7.01
C PRO A 258 8.48 8.41 7.94
N ALA A 259 8.88 9.56 7.40
CA ALA A 259 9.22 10.74 8.17
C ALA A 259 8.09 11.22 9.11
N SER A 260 6.84 11.02 8.72
CA SER A 260 5.66 11.32 9.56
C SER A 260 5.63 10.48 10.83
N VAL A 261 5.98 9.19 10.72
CA VAL A 261 6.07 8.25 11.86
C VAL A 261 7.23 8.61 12.78
N GLN A 262 8.39 8.91 12.20
CA GLN A 262 9.55 9.35 12.98
C GLN A 262 9.24 10.65 13.75
N ASN A 263 8.53 11.59 13.12
CA ASN A 263 8.11 12.83 13.79
C ASN A 263 7.10 12.55 14.91
N PHE A 264 6.15 11.65 14.70
CA PHE A 264 5.23 11.21 15.76
C PHE A 264 5.99 10.62 16.95
N ALA A 265 6.97 9.73 16.67
CA ALA A 265 7.76 9.05 17.70
C ALA A 265 8.66 9.98 18.53
N ARG A 266 9.00 11.17 18.03
CA ARG A 266 9.73 12.20 18.80
C ARG A 266 8.90 12.81 19.94
N HIS A 267 7.58 12.80 19.82
CA HIS A 267 6.68 13.45 20.77
C HIS A 267 5.99 12.46 21.70
N GLN A 268 5.78 11.21 21.24
CA GLN A 268 5.15 10.17 22.03
C GLN A 268 5.60 8.78 21.54
N PRO A 269 5.68 7.77 22.43
CA PRO A 269 6.03 6.41 22.05
C PRO A 269 5.15 5.89 20.91
N LEU A 270 5.74 5.15 19.96
CA LEU A 270 5.01 4.66 18.80
C LEU A 270 3.90 3.67 19.20
N PHE A 271 4.19 2.73 20.07
CA PHE A 271 3.25 1.69 20.50
C PHE A 271 2.94 1.76 22.01
N TRP A 272 3.93 1.53 22.85
CA TRP A 272 3.75 1.30 24.28
C TRP A 272 3.63 2.62 25.06
N ASP A 273 2.39 3.00 25.42
CA ASP A 273 2.15 4.17 26.26
C ASP A 273 0.88 4.00 27.09
N GLU A 274 1.04 3.90 28.39
CA GLU A 274 -0.07 3.83 29.33
C GLU A 274 -0.54 5.21 29.85
N ARG A 275 0.17 6.28 29.52
CA ARG A 275 -0.13 7.65 29.95
C ARG A 275 -1.08 8.37 28.99
N VAL A 276 -1.01 8.00 27.70
CA VAL A 276 -1.85 8.57 26.64
C VAL A 276 -3.04 7.64 26.37
N ARG A 277 -4.20 8.21 26.18
CA ARG A 277 -5.44 7.48 25.86
C ARG A 277 -5.68 7.46 24.35
N PRO A 278 -6.01 6.30 23.76
CA PRO A 278 -6.19 4.98 24.39
C PRO A 278 -4.86 4.41 24.91
N ARG A 279 -4.93 3.67 26.03
CA ARG A 279 -3.74 3.02 26.60
C ARG A 279 -3.40 1.75 25.84
N VAL A 280 -2.16 1.61 25.42
CA VAL A 280 -1.67 0.41 24.74
C VAL A 280 -0.84 -0.43 25.68
N ARG A 281 -1.25 -1.68 25.87
CA ARG A 281 -0.67 -2.61 26.84
C ARG A 281 -0.36 -3.95 26.20
N ARG A 282 0.70 -4.59 26.69
CA ARG A 282 0.99 -5.98 26.31
C ARG A 282 0.02 -6.90 27.03
N LEU A 283 -0.46 -7.91 26.32
CA LEU A 283 -1.31 -8.96 26.87
C LEU A 283 -0.47 -10.20 27.11
N SER A 284 -0.33 -10.60 28.39
CA SER A 284 0.32 -11.87 28.68
C SER A 284 -0.66 -13.03 28.47
N PRO A 285 -0.17 -14.26 28.20
CA PRO A 285 -1.03 -15.43 28.03
C PRO A 285 -1.99 -15.67 29.19
N GLU A 286 -1.52 -15.42 30.44
CA GLU A 286 -2.30 -15.62 31.65
C GLU A 286 -3.46 -14.61 31.81
N GLN A 287 -3.35 -13.47 31.14
CA GLN A 287 -4.34 -12.39 31.19
C GLN A 287 -5.43 -12.53 30.11
N ARG A 288 -5.23 -13.36 29.09
CA ARG A 288 -6.16 -13.48 27.96
C ARG A 288 -7.59 -13.73 28.39
N GLY A 289 -7.81 -14.69 29.28
CA GLY A 289 -9.14 -15.02 29.80
C GLY A 289 -9.75 -14.00 30.79
N ALA A 290 -8.97 -12.99 31.20
CA ALA A 290 -9.43 -11.97 32.15
C ALA A 290 -9.82 -10.64 31.47
N ILE A 291 -9.43 -10.40 30.20
CA ILE A 291 -9.81 -9.20 29.46
C ILE A 291 -11.30 -9.27 29.05
N GLY A 292 -11.93 -8.13 28.78
CA GLY A 292 -13.32 -8.07 28.32
C GLY A 292 -14.36 -7.90 29.44
N GLN A 293 -13.99 -7.91 30.73
CA GLN A 293 -14.88 -7.52 31.83
C GLN A 293 -15.28 -6.04 31.73
N THR A 294 -14.39 -5.22 31.18
CA THR A 294 -14.67 -3.85 30.76
C THR A 294 -14.43 -3.78 29.26
N PRO A 295 -15.28 -3.07 28.51
CA PRO A 295 -15.09 -2.95 27.06
C PRO A 295 -13.67 -2.51 26.71
N CYS A 296 -13.00 -3.29 25.89
CA CYS A 296 -11.62 -3.09 25.47
C CYS A 296 -11.44 -3.50 24.01
N ILE A 297 -10.28 -3.19 23.45
CA ILE A 297 -9.84 -3.69 22.14
C ILE A 297 -8.68 -4.63 22.38
N ALA A 298 -8.74 -5.84 21.82
CA ALA A 298 -7.63 -6.79 21.81
C ALA A 298 -7.15 -6.98 20.37
N LEU A 299 -5.84 -7.01 20.17
CA LEU A 299 -5.19 -7.25 18.87
C LEU A 299 -4.34 -8.50 19.00
N ALA A 300 -4.64 -9.52 18.21
CA ALA A 300 -3.98 -10.82 18.24
C ALA A 300 -3.61 -11.31 16.83
N GLY A 301 -2.72 -12.30 16.76
CA GLY A 301 -2.35 -12.93 15.49
C GLY A 301 -3.52 -13.69 14.85
N GLU A 302 -3.51 -13.85 13.53
CA GLU A 302 -4.58 -14.55 12.79
C GLU A 302 -4.84 -15.98 13.23
N THR A 303 -3.81 -16.65 13.74
CA THR A 303 -3.90 -18.03 14.20
C THR A 303 -4.32 -18.16 15.66
N ALA A 304 -4.67 -17.03 16.33
CA ALA A 304 -5.09 -17.04 17.71
C ALA A 304 -6.38 -17.85 17.90
N ASP A 305 -6.47 -18.58 19.00
CA ASP A 305 -7.68 -19.33 19.36
C ASP A 305 -8.67 -18.37 20.04
N LEU A 306 -9.87 -18.24 19.48
CA LEU A 306 -10.91 -17.37 20.03
C LEU A 306 -11.30 -17.77 21.46
N SER A 307 -11.17 -19.04 21.81
CA SER A 307 -11.49 -19.52 23.14
C SER A 307 -10.56 -18.99 24.24
N ASP A 308 -9.36 -18.52 23.87
CA ASP A 308 -8.42 -17.87 24.79
C ASP A 308 -8.89 -16.49 25.26
N TYR A 309 -9.74 -15.81 24.48
CA TYR A 309 -10.16 -14.42 24.73
C TYR A 309 -11.64 -14.29 25.04
N CYS A 310 -12.46 -14.98 24.26
CA CYS A 310 -13.91 -14.83 24.31
C CYS A 310 -14.52 -15.84 25.29
N HIS A 311 -14.63 -15.46 26.56
CA HIS A 311 -15.24 -16.32 27.60
C HIS A 311 -16.69 -15.93 27.90
N PRO A 312 -17.54 -16.87 28.30
CA PRO A 312 -18.92 -16.58 28.70
C PRO A 312 -19.05 -15.57 29.85
N ASP A 313 -18.06 -15.53 30.75
CA ASP A 313 -18.03 -14.64 31.91
C ASP A 313 -17.50 -13.24 31.63
N THR A 314 -17.00 -13.01 30.41
CA THR A 314 -16.59 -11.67 29.92
C THR A 314 -17.74 -11.02 29.15
N GLY A 315 -17.67 -9.72 28.91
CA GLY A 315 -18.72 -9.01 28.16
C GLY A 315 -18.90 -9.52 26.72
N PRO A 316 -19.92 -9.03 26.00
CA PRO A 316 -20.13 -9.43 24.61
C PRO A 316 -18.95 -8.98 23.72
N TRP A 317 -18.61 -9.83 22.76
CA TRP A 317 -17.49 -9.61 21.84
C TRP A 317 -17.93 -9.33 20.42
N LEU A 318 -17.18 -8.47 19.74
CA LEU A 318 -17.11 -8.38 18.28
C LEU A 318 -15.73 -8.91 17.85
N VAL A 319 -15.71 -10.01 17.12
CA VAL A 319 -14.49 -10.55 16.52
C VAL A 319 -14.41 -10.06 15.08
N LEU A 320 -13.30 -9.43 14.72
CA LEU A 320 -13.04 -8.90 13.40
C LEU A 320 -11.89 -9.67 12.77
N LEU A 321 -12.17 -10.37 11.66
CA LEU A 321 -11.22 -11.16 10.90
C LEU A 321 -10.76 -10.37 9.67
N PRO A 322 -9.45 -10.40 9.33
CA PRO A 322 -8.99 -9.77 8.11
C PRO A 322 -9.59 -10.49 6.89
N GLU A 323 -10.02 -9.73 5.92
CA GLU A 323 -10.52 -10.25 4.65
C GLU A 323 -9.33 -10.46 3.70
N HIS A 324 -9.08 -11.71 3.35
CA HIS A 324 -8.11 -12.08 2.33
C HIS A 324 -8.84 -12.43 1.04
N PRO A 325 -8.89 -11.52 0.07
CA PRO A 325 -9.55 -11.79 -1.20
C PRO A 325 -8.96 -13.03 -1.87
N GLY A 326 -9.85 -13.87 -2.44
CA GLY A 326 -9.44 -15.14 -3.05
C GLY A 326 -9.23 -16.30 -2.07
N HIS A 327 -9.22 -16.03 -0.79
CA HIS A 327 -9.18 -17.05 0.27
C HIS A 327 -10.47 -16.98 1.09
N PRO A 328 -11.46 -17.84 0.84
CA PRO A 328 -12.69 -17.85 1.62
C PRO A 328 -12.35 -18.15 3.09
N LEU A 329 -12.94 -17.35 3.98
CA LEU A 329 -12.83 -17.61 5.41
C LEU A 329 -13.46 -18.96 5.74
N HIS A 330 -12.65 -19.89 6.20
CA HIS A 330 -13.11 -21.16 6.74
C HIS A 330 -13.50 -20.97 8.21
N LEU A 331 -14.73 -20.49 8.43
CA LEU A 331 -15.29 -20.32 9.79
C LEU A 331 -15.35 -21.64 10.57
N ASP A 332 -15.23 -22.78 9.89
CA ASP A 332 -15.16 -24.11 10.51
C ASP A 332 -13.76 -24.43 11.08
N SER A 333 -12.80 -23.52 10.95
CA SER A 333 -11.46 -23.71 11.53
C SER A 333 -11.54 -23.87 13.05
N PRO A 334 -10.82 -24.82 13.65
CA PRO A 334 -10.93 -25.11 15.09
C PRO A 334 -10.65 -23.89 15.98
N ASN A 335 -9.71 -23.05 15.60
CA ASN A 335 -9.33 -21.83 16.33
C ASN A 335 -10.37 -20.69 16.24
N LEU A 336 -11.32 -20.75 15.32
CA LEU A 336 -12.41 -19.79 15.18
C LEU A 336 -13.70 -20.25 15.87
N GLN A 337 -13.68 -21.36 16.61
CA GLN A 337 -14.82 -21.83 17.36
C GLN A 337 -14.95 -21.07 18.68
N LEU A 338 -16.13 -20.51 18.88
CA LEU A 338 -16.47 -19.82 20.14
C LEU A 338 -16.91 -20.83 21.19
N PRO A 339 -16.53 -20.64 22.47
CA PRO A 339 -17.08 -21.44 23.56
C PRO A 339 -18.61 -21.34 23.62
N ALA A 340 -19.27 -22.43 24.02
CA ALA A 340 -20.72 -22.46 24.13
C ALA A 340 -21.21 -21.32 25.04
N GLN A 341 -22.29 -20.65 24.63
CA GLN A 341 -22.93 -19.53 25.35
C GLN A 341 -22.12 -18.23 25.43
N THR A 342 -21.00 -18.10 24.72
CA THR A 342 -20.28 -16.82 24.62
C THR A 342 -21.06 -15.85 23.74
N PRO A 343 -21.46 -14.67 24.24
CA PRO A 343 -22.14 -13.67 23.41
C PRO A 343 -21.12 -12.98 22.50
N ALA A 344 -20.87 -13.53 21.32
CA ALA A 344 -19.94 -12.97 20.35
C ALA A 344 -20.51 -12.99 18.94
N THR A 345 -20.10 -12.03 18.11
CA THR A 345 -20.36 -12.01 16.66
C THR A 345 -19.05 -11.94 15.93
N ILE A 346 -18.95 -12.66 14.81
CA ILE A 346 -17.78 -12.64 13.94
C ILE A 346 -18.14 -11.87 12.67
N GLU A 347 -17.32 -10.92 12.29
CA GLU A 347 -17.43 -10.12 11.07
C GLU A 347 -16.05 -10.04 10.40
N THR A 348 -16.02 -9.63 9.14
CA THR A 348 -14.78 -9.39 8.42
C THR A 348 -14.50 -7.91 8.31
N TYR A 349 -13.24 -7.56 8.12
CA TYR A 349 -12.81 -6.21 7.75
C TYR A 349 -11.78 -6.28 6.62
N LEU A 350 -11.83 -5.30 5.73
CA LEU A 350 -10.81 -5.09 4.73
C LEU A 350 -9.92 -3.93 5.14
N LEU A 351 -8.62 -4.16 5.16
CA LEU A 351 -7.59 -3.13 5.26
C LEU A 351 -6.45 -3.54 4.33
N ALA A 352 -6.63 -3.22 3.04
CA ALA A 352 -5.79 -3.72 1.96
C ALA A 352 -4.32 -3.28 2.12
N ASP A 353 -3.41 -4.21 1.96
CA ASP A 353 -1.96 -4.06 1.96
C ASP A 353 -1.31 -4.54 0.65
N HIS A 354 -2.13 -5.04 -0.29
CA HIS A 354 -1.77 -5.39 -1.66
C HIS A 354 -2.58 -4.56 -2.65
N CYS A 355 -2.11 -4.48 -3.89
CA CYS A 355 -2.81 -3.77 -4.96
C CYS A 355 -4.07 -4.50 -5.40
N ASP A 356 -5.10 -3.71 -5.71
CA ASP A 356 -6.29 -4.17 -6.41
C ASP A 356 -6.03 -4.36 -7.92
N GLY A 357 -6.98 -4.94 -8.63
CA GLY A 357 -6.88 -5.18 -10.08
C GLY A 357 -6.52 -3.93 -10.89
N PRO A 358 -7.21 -2.78 -10.69
CA PRO A 358 -6.83 -1.52 -11.32
C PRO A 358 -5.40 -1.07 -11.03
N GLY A 359 -4.94 -1.16 -9.79
CA GLY A 359 -3.56 -0.84 -9.41
C GLY A 359 -2.53 -1.76 -10.08
N THR A 360 -2.80 -3.06 -10.11
CA THR A 360 -1.98 -4.06 -10.80
C THR A 360 -1.91 -3.79 -12.31
N THR A 361 -3.05 -3.54 -12.95
CA THR A 361 -3.12 -3.19 -14.37
C THR A 361 -2.38 -1.88 -14.66
N GLN A 362 -2.53 -0.87 -13.80
CA GLN A 362 -1.83 0.40 -13.91
C GLN A 362 -0.31 0.21 -13.86
N LEU A 363 0.21 -0.62 -12.96
CA LEU A 363 1.63 -0.93 -12.88
C LEU A 363 2.13 -1.56 -14.19
N ILE A 364 1.43 -2.56 -14.73
CA ILE A 364 1.79 -3.23 -15.98
C ILE A 364 1.84 -2.23 -17.14
N HIS A 365 0.83 -1.37 -17.27
CA HIS A 365 0.78 -0.37 -18.34
C HIS A 365 1.84 0.74 -18.22
N ASN A 366 2.28 1.07 -17.00
CA ASN A 366 3.39 2.01 -16.79
C ASN A 366 4.74 1.39 -17.16
N LEU A 367 4.94 0.10 -16.85
CA LEU A 367 6.18 -0.63 -17.11
C LEU A 367 6.30 -1.14 -18.53
N ARG A 368 5.19 -1.52 -19.16
CA ARG A 368 5.13 -2.07 -20.54
C ARG A 368 6.11 -3.21 -20.79
N PRO A 369 6.08 -4.28 -19.97
CA PRO A 369 6.97 -5.41 -20.16
C PRO A 369 6.64 -6.19 -21.45
N GLN A 370 7.58 -6.97 -21.97
CA GLN A 370 7.28 -7.95 -23.02
C GLN A 370 6.53 -9.15 -22.44
N HIS A 371 6.97 -9.64 -21.27
CA HIS A 371 6.34 -10.74 -20.55
C HIS A 371 5.87 -10.29 -19.17
N ALA A 372 4.62 -10.59 -18.80
CA ALA A 372 4.09 -10.44 -17.46
C ALA A 372 3.75 -11.81 -16.87
N ILE A 373 4.30 -12.11 -15.70
CA ILE A 373 4.17 -13.41 -15.01
C ILE A 373 3.48 -13.15 -13.70
N PHE A 374 2.29 -13.70 -13.54
CA PHE A 374 1.52 -13.58 -12.31
C PHE A 374 1.86 -14.73 -11.37
N VAL A 375 2.18 -14.38 -10.14
CA VAL A 375 2.43 -15.30 -9.01
C VAL A 375 1.72 -14.79 -7.78
N HIS A 376 1.78 -15.49 -6.67
CA HIS A 376 1.23 -15.08 -5.38
C HIS A 376 -0.23 -14.62 -5.46
N GLY A 377 -1.12 -15.56 -5.17
CA GLY A 377 -2.58 -15.38 -5.21
C GLY A 377 -3.31 -16.67 -5.52
N SER A 378 -4.63 -16.67 -5.37
CA SER A 378 -5.42 -17.83 -5.73
C SER A 378 -5.31 -18.12 -7.24
N PRO A 379 -5.27 -19.40 -7.66
CA PRO A 379 -5.21 -19.75 -9.09
C PRO A 379 -6.32 -19.11 -9.91
N THR A 380 -7.52 -18.96 -9.34
CA THR A 380 -8.66 -18.32 -10.00
C THR A 380 -8.37 -16.84 -10.27
N TYR A 381 -7.87 -16.10 -9.28
CA TYR A 381 -7.55 -14.67 -9.41
C TYR A 381 -6.44 -14.42 -10.41
N LEU A 382 -5.40 -15.27 -10.39
CA LEU A 382 -4.32 -15.17 -11.36
C LEU A 382 -4.79 -15.50 -12.79
N ALA A 383 -5.70 -16.48 -12.93
CA ALA A 383 -6.33 -16.78 -14.20
C ALA A 383 -7.20 -15.62 -14.71
N ASP A 384 -7.95 -14.97 -13.84
CA ASP A 384 -8.77 -13.79 -14.19
C ASP A 384 -7.89 -12.66 -14.72
N LEU A 385 -6.76 -12.37 -14.07
CA LEU A 385 -5.78 -11.37 -14.53
C LEU A 385 -5.21 -11.71 -15.92
N THR A 386 -4.88 -13.00 -16.16
CA THR A 386 -4.36 -13.43 -17.47
C THR A 386 -5.44 -13.42 -18.56
N ASN A 387 -6.71 -13.37 -18.21
CA ASN A 387 -7.82 -13.31 -19.14
C ASN A 387 -8.31 -11.89 -19.44
N LEU A 388 -7.76 -10.86 -18.81
CA LEU A 388 -8.11 -9.48 -19.14
C LEU A 388 -7.71 -9.15 -20.57
N ASP A 389 -8.70 -8.80 -21.42
CA ASP A 389 -8.47 -8.49 -22.84
C ASP A 389 -7.48 -7.35 -23.05
N GLU A 390 -7.51 -6.33 -22.18
CA GLU A 390 -6.59 -5.20 -22.23
C GLU A 390 -5.13 -5.60 -22.01
N LEU A 391 -4.87 -6.67 -21.24
CA LEU A 391 -3.53 -7.20 -21.01
C LEU A 391 -3.15 -8.21 -22.09
N ARG A 392 -4.03 -9.16 -22.43
CA ARG A 392 -3.79 -10.20 -23.43
C ARG A 392 -3.42 -9.68 -24.81
N ASN A 393 -4.04 -8.57 -25.19
CA ASN A 393 -3.82 -7.97 -26.51
C ASN A 393 -2.47 -7.22 -26.60
N ARG A 394 -1.75 -7.05 -25.48
CA ARG A 394 -0.54 -6.21 -25.45
C ARG A 394 0.70 -6.91 -24.90
N TYR A 395 0.53 -7.93 -24.07
CA TYR A 395 1.61 -8.56 -23.31
C TYR A 395 1.55 -10.08 -23.44
N HIS A 396 2.70 -10.75 -23.33
CA HIS A 396 2.74 -12.19 -23.14
C HIS A 396 2.51 -12.50 -21.67
N LEU A 397 1.32 -13.04 -21.36
CA LEU A 397 0.90 -13.30 -19.99
C LEU A 397 1.16 -14.76 -19.61
N HIS A 398 1.62 -14.97 -18.39
CA HIS A 398 1.93 -16.28 -17.84
C HIS A 398 1.39 -16.40 -16.40
N CYS A 399 0.93 -17.59 -16.04
CA CYS A 399 0.56 -17.95 -14.68
C CYS A 399 1.06 -19.38 -14.41
N PRO A 400 2.37 -19.55 -14.11
CA PRO A 400 2.95 -20.86 -13.95
C PRO A 400 2.63 -21.48 -12.58
N ALA A 401 2.25 -22.76 -12.58
CA ALA A 401 2.22 -23.55 -11.35
C ALA A 401 3.63 -23.96 -10.91
N ALA A 402 3.77 -24.41 -9.65
CA ALA A 402 5.02 -24.95 -9.14
C ALA A 402 5.56 -26.09 -10.03
N GLY A 403 6.86 -26.11 -10.24
CA GLY A 403 7.54 -27.06 -11.10
C GLY A 403 7.48 -26.74 -12.62
N THR A 404 6.70 -25.76 -13.04
CA THR A 404 6.56 -25.40 -14.47
C THR A 404 7.74 -24.55 -14.93
N LEU A 405 8.46 -25.01 -15.95
CA LEU A 405 9.48 -24.20 -16.62
C LEU A 405 8.81 -23.25 -17.63
N VAL A 406 9.05 -21.97 -17.50
CA VAL A 406 8.61 -20.94 -18.47
C VAL A 406 9.84 -20.43 -19.19
N GLU A 407 9.88 -20.59 -20.51
CA GLU A 407 10.88 -19.98 -21.38
C GLU A 407 10.37 -18.62 -21.85
N LEU A 408 11.20 -17.60 -21.75
CA LEU A 408 10.86 -16.21 -22.03
C LEU A 408 11.73 -15.70 -23.18
N PRO A 409 11.32 -15.89 -24.43
CA PRO A 409 12.06 -15.35 -25.57
C PRO A 409 11.97 -13.83 -25.56
N ILE A 410 13.11 -13.17 -25.40
CA ILE A 410 13.22 -11.71 -25.47
C ILE A 410 13.77 -11.37 -26.85
N GLY A 411 13.10 -10.49 -27.58
CA GLY A 411 13.50 -10.15 -28.95
C GLY A 411 13.18 -8.70 -29.33
N GLU A 412 13.99 -8.18 -30.27
CA GLU A 412 13.88 -6.80 -30.79
C GLU A 412 12.56 -6.50 -31.56
N LYS A 413 11.75 -7.53 -31.84
CA LYS A 413 10.55 -7.44 -32.69
C LYS A 413 9.24 -7.43 -31.92
N PHE A 414 9.26 -7.28 -30.60
CA PHE A 414 8.03 -7.13 -29.86
C PHE A 414 7.46 -5.73 -30.08
N LEU A 415 6.59 -5.60 -31.06
CA LEU A 415 5.81 -4.39 -31.29
C LEU A 415 4.54 -4.53 -30.43
N GLN A 416 4.42 -3.68 -29.41
CA GLN A 416 3.12 -3.52 -28.74
C GLN A 416 2.10 -3.10 -29.80
N PRO A 417 0.94 -3.76 -29.89
CA PRO A 417 -0.16 -3.27 -30.71
C PRO A 417 -0.47 -1.82 -30.33
N GLU A 418 -0.58 -0.95 -31.29
CA GLU A 418 -1.09 0.39 -31.05
C GLU A 418 -2.49 0.26 -30.43
N VAL A 419 -2.77 1.10 -29.45
CA VAL A 419 -4.13 1.19 -28.90
C VAL A 419 -5.02 1.58 -30.07
N ALA A 420 -5.97 0.71 -30.43
CA ALA A 420 -6.94 1.08 -31.46
C ALA A 420 -7.66 2.35 -31.01
N GLU A 421 -7.43 3.45 -31.72
CA GLU A 421 -8.23 4.64 -31.50
C GLU A 421 -9.68 4.29 -31.88
N THR A 422 -10.56 4.38 -30.90
CA THR A 422 -11.97 4.10 -31.13
C THR A 422 -12.64 5.43 -31.42
N HIS A 423 -13.10 5.61 -32.64
CA HIS A 423 -13.89 6.77 -33.05
C HIS A 423 -15.36 6.49 -32.79
N TYR A 424 -16.01 7.41 -32.09
CA TYR A 424 -17.46 7.38 -31.89
C TYR A 424 -18.07 8.62 -32.54
N GLU A 425 -19.11 8.41 -33.34
CA GLU A 425 -19.92 9.50 -33.87
C GLU A 425 -21.00 9.86 -32.85
N GLY A 426 -21.18 11.14 -32.57
CA GLY A 426 -22.19 11.67 -31.65
C GLY A 426 -22.78 12.97 -32.16
N GLU A 427 -23.94 13.35 -31.64
CA GLU A 427 -24.58 14.62 -31.97
C GLU A 427 -24.24 15.68 -30.92
N LEU A 428 -23.96 16.90 -31.40
CA LEU A 428 -23.70 18.08 -30.58
C LEU A 428 -24.82 19.09 -30.79
N MET A 429 -25.46 19.49 -29.71
CA MET A 429 -26.49 20.57 -29.74
C MET A 429 -26.06 21.70 -28.82
N GLU A 430 -26.07 22.91 -29.36
CA GLU A 430 -25.83 24.15 -28.60
C GLU A 430 -27.18 24.81 -28.30
N GLN A 431 -27.43 25.07 -27.01
CA GLN A 431 -28.58 25.86 -26.57
C GLN A 431 -28.09 26.98 -25.63
N GLY A 432 -27.88 28.16 -26.20
CA GLY A 432 -27.40 29.31 -25.47
C GLY A 432 -25.99 29.08 -24.92
N THR A 433 -25.81 29.06 -23.58
CA THR A 433 -24.57 28.80 -22.90
C THR A 433 -24.34 27.31 -22.56
N VAL A 434 -25.25 26.43 -22.92
CA VAL A 434 -25.21 24.99 -22.62
C VAL A 434 -24.93 24.22 -23.90
N VAL A 435 -23.89 23.40 -23.89
CA VAL A 435 -23.55 22.45 -24.95
C VAL A 435 -23.99 21.06 -24.49
N THR A 436 -24.93 20.44 -25.19
CA THR A 436 -25.34 19.06 -24.92
C THR A 436 -24.73 18.13 -25.95
N ILE A 437 -24.04 17.11 -25.48
CA ILE A 437 -23.42 16.08 -26.32
C ILE A 437 -24.18 14.78 -26.12
N THR A 438 -24.81 14.28 -27.19
CA THR A 438 -25.45 12.97 -27.17
C THR A 438 -24.43 11.90 -27.52
N LEU A 439 -24.13 11.03 -26.55
CA LEU A 439 -23.19 9.94 -26.74
C LEU A 439 -23.89 8.70 -27.29
N PRO A 440 -23.30 8.02 -28.29
CA PRO A 440 -23.81 6.78 -28.83
C PRO A 440 -23.95 5.70 -27.74
N ASN A 441 -24.95 4.82 -27.89
CA ASN A 441 -25.14 3.72 -26.95
C ASN A 441 -23.96 2.75 -26.92
N ALA A 442 -23.23 2.62 -28.03
CA ALA A 442 -21.99 1.83 -28.08
C ALA A 442 -20.91 2.37 -27.14
N MET A 443 -20.79 3.71 -27.01
CA MET A 443 -19.86 4.34 -26.09
C MET A 443 -20.27 4.15 -24.63
N LYS A 444 -21.57 4.21 -24.33
CA LYS A 444 -22.10 3.96 -22.97
C LYS A 444 -21.95 2.50 -22.55
N ALA A 445 -21.95 1.57 -23.48
CA ALA A 445 -21.77 0.14 -23.25
C ALA A 445 -20.29 -0.28 -23.19
N ASP A 446 -19.36 0.60 -23.57
CA ASP A 446 -17.93 0.32 -23.50
C ASP A 446 -17.47 0.32 -22.03
N PRO A 447 -16.90 -0.79 -21.53
CA PRO A 447 -16.40 -0.85 -20.14
C PRO A 447 -15.39 0.24 -19.80
N ARG A 448 -14.65 0.73 -20.80
CA ARG A 448 -13.68 1.82 -20.63
C ARG A 448 -14.32 3.16 -20.33
N TRP A 449 -15.63 3.31 -20.63
CA TRP A 449 -16.37 4.54 -20.32
C TRP A 449 -16.37 4.88 -18.83
N GLN A 450 -16.44 3.89 -17.96
CA GLN A 450 -16.37 4.09 -16.50
C GLN A 450 -15.00 4.62 -16.05
N HIS A 451 -13.92 4.22 -16.73
CA HIS A 451 -12.58 4.74 -16.48
C HIS A 451 -12.33 6.10 -17.14
N PHE A 452 -13.00 6.36 -18.25
CA PHE A 452 -12.91 7.61 -18.99
C PHE A 452 -13.49 8.81 -18.19
N ALA A 453 -14.41 8.55 -17.30
CA ALA A 453 -15.14 9.54 -16.50
C ALA A 453 -14.92 9.40 -14.99
N ASP A 454 -13.80 8.86 -14.53
CA ASP A 454 -13.49 8.69 -13.09
C ASP A 454 -13.49 10.03 -12.32
N THR A 455 -13.17 11.13 -12.99
CA THR A 455 -13.27 12.50 -12.45
C THR A 455 -14.62 13.16 -12.72
N GLY A 456 -15.45 12.57 -13.58
CA GLY A 456 -16.68 13.18 -14.08
C GLY A 456 -16.46 14.37 -15.04
N LEU A 457 -15.20 14.66 -15.42
CA LEU A 457 -14.85 15.79 -16.28
C LEU A 457 -14.35 15.33 -17.66
N LEU A 458 -14.89 15.95 -18.70
CA LEU A 458 -14.48 15.74 -20.09
C LEU A 458 -13.89 17.04 -20.64
N LEU A 459 -12.73 16.91 -21.28
CA LEU A 459 -12.17 17.97 -22.10
C LEU A 459 -12.67 17.79 -23.53
N ALA A 460 -13.39 18.78 -24.05
CA ALA A 460 -13.81 18.85 -25.45
C ALA A 460 -12.93 19.85 -26.20
N ARG A 461 -12.33 19.44 -27.30
CA ARG A 461 -11.46 20.29 -28.13
C ARG A 461 -11.76 20.09 -29.60
N TRP A 462 -11.91 21.18 -30.34
CA TRP A 462 -12.00 21.14 -31.80
C TRP A 462 -10.63 20.81 -32.41
N GLN A 463 -10.60 19.81 -33.28
CA GLN A 463 -9.44 19.43 -34.06
C GLN A 463 -9.85 19.41 -35.54
N GLY A 464 -9.72 20.58 -36.21
CA GLY A 464 -10.31 20.79 -37.52
C GLY A 464 -11.84 20.91 -37.45
N GLU A 465 -12.58 20.07 -38.18
CA GLU A 465 -14.06 19.99 -38.14
C GLU A 465 -14.58 18.95 -37.14
N GLU A 466 -13.72 18.22 -36.48
CA GLU A 466 -14.06 17.17 -35.50
C GLU A 466 -13.95 17.65 -34.06
N LEU A 467 -14.92 17.27 -33.23
CA LEU A 467 -14.89 17.50 -31.79
C LEU A 467 -14.31 16.27 -31.09
N VAL A 468 -13.10 16.39 -30.56
CA VAL A 468 -12.44 15.34 -29.82
C VAL A 468 -12.76 15.47 -28.33
N LEU A 469 -13.34 14.42 -27.75
CA LEU A 469 -13.65 14.33 -26.33
C LEU A 469 -12.57 13.48 -25.63
N ARG A 470 -12.05 13.99 -24.52
CA ARG A 470 -11.08 13.27 -23.71
C ARG A 470 -11.46 13.35 -22.23
N GLY A 471 -11.45 12.22 -21.54
CA GLY A 471 -11.56 12.21 -20.07
C GLY A 471 -10.36 12.87 -19.44
N LEU A 472 -10.59 13.69 -18.41
CA LEU A 472 -9.53 14.25 -17.58
C LEU A 472 -9.27 13.30 -16.40
N SER A 473 -8.06 12.79 -16.32
CA SER A 473 -7.63 12.02 -15.14
C SER A 473 -7.43 12.97 -13.94
N GLN A 474 -7.61 12.44 -12.74
CA GLN A 474 -7.38 13.19 -11.50
C GLN A 474 -5.98 13.83 -11.46
N ARG A 475 -5.00 13.18 -12.07
CA ARG A 475 -3.64 13.67 -12.20
C ARG A 475 -3.51 14.84 -13.17
N GLU A 476 -4.22 14.81 -14.28
CA GLU A 476 -4.23 15.92 -15.25
C GLU A 476 -4.92 17.15 -14.68
N LEU A 477 -5.98 16.97 -13.89
CA LEU A 477 -6.60 18.05 -13.13
C LEU A 477 -5.61 18.68 -12.15
N LEU A 478 -4.84 17.87 -11.43
CA LEU A 478 -3.82 18.35 -10.50
C LEU A 478 -2.61 18.96 -11.21
N SER A 479 -2.26 18.51 -12.42
CA SER A 479 -1.14 19.06 -13.20
C SER A 479 -1.53 20.29 -14.02
N GLN A 480 -2.80 20.46 -14.39
CA GLN A 480 -3.31 21.65 -15.05
C GLN A 480 -3.41 22.85 -14.09
N SER A 481 -3.49 22.62 -12.77
CA SER A 481 -3.44 23.71 -11.78
C SER A 481 -2.15 24.55 -11.82
N ASP A 482 -1.07 24.02 -12.41
CA ASP A 482 0.18 24.79 -12.63
C ASP A 482 0.15 25.71 -13.87
N ARG A 483 -0.91 25.70 -14.68
CA ARG A 483 -1.02 26.44 -15.95
C ARG A 483 -2.33 27.19 -16.19
N THR A 484 -3.24 27.23 -15.23
CA THR A 484 -4.43 28.08 -15.36
C THR A 484 -4.04 29.53 -15.12
N GLU A 485 -4.14 30.35 -16.16
CA GLU A 485 -4.25 31.82 -16.02
C GLU A 485 -5.52 32.05 -15.20
N VAL A 486 -5.31 32.31 -13.92
CA VAL A 486 -6.40 32.60 -12.99
C VAL A 486 -7.00 33.94 -13.40
N PRO A 487 -8.34 34.07 -13.62
CA PRO A 487 -8.94 35.35 -13.93
C PRO A 487 -8.54 36.40 -12.88
N PRO A 488 -8.18 37.64 -13.27
CA PRO A 488 -7.70 38.67 -12.34
C PRO A 488 -8.69 39.02 -11.21
N GLU A 489 -9.97 38.73 -11.40
CA GLU A 489 -11.05 39.02 -10.47
C GLU A 489 -11.43 37.85 -9.55
N ALA A 490 -10.81 36.67 -9.73
CA ALA A 490 -11.14 35.50 -8.93
C ALA A 490 -10.55 35.58 -7.51
N GLU A 491 -11.37 35.34 -6.50
CA GLU A 491 -10.96 35.24 -5.09
C GLU A 491 -10.23 33.92 -4.80
N CYS A 492 -8.99 33.82 -5.25
CA CYS A 492 -8.20 32.60 -5.13
C CYS A 492 -6.77 32.88 -4.71
N CYS A 493 -6.03 31.85 -4.33
CA CYS A 493 -4.66 31.98 -3.85
C CYS A 493 -3.75 32.72 -4.83
N GLY A 494 -3.87 32.47 -6.15
CA GLY A 494 -3.06 33.11 -7.19
C GLY A 494 -3.17 34.63 -7.23
N ASN A 495 -4.33 35.17 -6.84
CA ASN A 495 -4.60 36.61 -6.75
C ASN A 495 -4.45 37.17 -5.33
N CYS A 496 -4.00 36.35 -4.38
CA CYS A 496 -3.84 36.76 -2.98
C CYS A 496 -2.48 37.41 -2.73
N ARG A 497 -2.46 38.53 -1.99
CA ARG A 497 -1.23 39.25 -1.60
C ARG A 497 -0.23 38.42 -0.79
N TYR A 498 -0.72 37.35 -0.15
CA TYR A 498 0.08 36.44 0.67
C TYR A 498 0.51 35.15 -0.09
N TYR A 499 0.22 35.03 -1.37
CA TYR A 499 0.65 33.88 -2.16
C TYR A 499 2.06 34.09 -2.70
N ARG A 500 3.03 33.30 -2.25
CA ARG A 500 4.43 33.37 -2.71
C ARG A 500 5.04 31.97 -2.79
N GLY A 501 5.66 31.63 -3.91
CA GLY A 501 6.36 30.35 -4.07
C GLY A 501 5.44 29.15 -3.88
N GLN A 502 4.20 29.23 -4.36
CA GLN A 502 3.17 28.19 -4.18
C GLN A 502 2.82 27.89 -2.70
N ARG A 503 2.99 28.88 -1.79
CA ARG A 503 2.65 28.76 -0.37
C ARG A 503 1.80 29.93 0.09
N CYS A 504 0.95 29.68 1.08
CA CYS A 504 0.18 30.69 1.78
C CYS A 504 1.03 31.30 2.91
N TRP A 505 1.17 32.62 2.90
CA TRP A 505 1.88 33.39 3.94
C TRP A 505 0.94 34.33 4.72
N ASN A 506 -0.39 34.06 4.67
CA ASN A 506 -1.34 34.82 5.48
C ASN A 506 -1.42 34.19 6.89
N PRO A 507 -0.97 34.92 7.95
CA PRO A 507 -1.00 34.42 9.33
C PRO A 507 -2.41 34.12 9.85
N ALA A 508 -3.44 34.76 9.29
CA ALA A 508 -4.83 34.53 9.64
C ALA A 508 -5.43 33.30 8.95
N SER A 509 -4.71 32.72 7.98
CA SER A 509 -5.19 31.55 7.23
C SER A 509 -4.87 30.25 7.94
N PRO A 510 -5.82 29.29 8.00
CA PRO A 510 -5.53 27.94 8.47
C PRO A 510 -4.52 27.18 7.57
N LEU A 511 -4.22 27.77 6.38
CA LEU A 511 -3.25 27.23 5.42
C LEU A 511 -1.88 27.94 5.50
N PHE A 512 -1.61 28.71 6.57
CA PHE A 512 -0.33 29.40 6.75
C PHE A 512 0.85 28.44 6.63
N GLU A 513 1.84 28.81 5.79
CA GLU A 513 3.03 28.01 5.43
C GLU A 513 2.76 26.73 4.60
N PHE A 514 1.51 26.34 4.38
CA PHE A 514 1.22 25.19 3.54
C PHE A 514 1.38 25.51 2.05
N LYS A 515 1.75 24.46 1.27
CA LYS A 515 1.74 24.54 -0.20
C LYS A 515 0.29 24.57 -0.66
N VAL A 516 -0.07 25.56 -1.48
CA VAL A 516 -1.43 25.78 -2.00
C VAL A 516 -1.37 26.01 -3.51
N THR A 517 -2.44 25.61 -4.22
CA THR A 517 -2.58 25.86 -5.65
C THR A 517 -3.06 27.28 -5.93
N ALA A 518 -2.74 27.82 -7.11
CA ALA A 518 -3.10 29.19 -7.48
C ALA A 518 -4.62 29.42 -7.52
N ASP A 519 -5.40 28.37 -7.86
CA ASP A 519 -6.86 28.38 -7.92
C ASP A 519 -7.54 28.05 -6.58
N GLY A 520 -6.75 27.79 -5.52
CA GLY A 520 -7.25 27.44 -4.19
C GLY A 520 -8.08 28.57 -3.55
N TYR A 521 -9.20 28.21 -2.90
CA TYR A 521 -10.04 29.13 -2.14
C TYR A 521 -9.51 29.33 -0.73
N CYS A 522 -9.62 30.57 -0.22
CA CYS A 522 -9.26 30.91 1.14
C CYS A 522 -10.31 31.86 1.76
N PRO A 523 -10.89 31.51 2.93
CA PRO A 523 -11.92 32.35 3.58
C PRO A 523 -11.37 33.71 4.09
N VAL A 524 -10.05 33.83 4.16
CA VAL A 524 -9.33 35.06 4.56
C VAL A 524 -8.52 35.63 3.40
N PHE A 525 -9.09 35.56 2.19
CA PHE A 525 -8.49 36.07 0.97
C PHE A 525 -8.32 37.61 1.07
N GLU A 526 -7.14 38.11 0.69
CA GLU A 526 -6.87 39.53 0.49
C GLU A 526 -6.26 39.74 -0.90
N SER A 527 -6.94 40.53 -1.73
CA SER A 527 -6.51 40.79 -3.10
C SER A 527 -5.13 41.44 -3.16
N ALA A 528 -4.26 40.94 -4.03
CA ALA A 528 -2.96 41.55 -4.34
C ALA A 528 -3.10 42.94 -5.01
N HIS A 529 -4.26 43.22 -5.58
CA HIS A 529 -4.58 44.45 -6.31
C HIS A 529 -5.38 45.46 -5.44
N ALA A 530 -5.76 45.10 -4.22
CA ALA A 530 -6.42 46.04 -3.31
C ALA A 530 -5.41 47.05 -2.76
N PRO A 531 -5.78 48.34 -2.65
CA PRO A 531 -4.93 49.33 -1.97
C PRO A 531 -4.72 48.90 -0.52
N PRO A 532 -3.56 49.20 0.08
CA PRO A 532 -3.33 48.89 1.49
C PRO A 532 -4.41 49.55 2.36
N PRO A 533 -4.93 48.85 3.39
CA PRO A 533 -5.89 49.46 4.31
C PRO A 533 -5.29 50.75 4.89
N SER A 534 -6.07 51.80 4.87
CA SER A 534 -5.68 53.06 5.54
C SER A 534 -5.34 52.74 7.00
N PRO A 535 -4.25 53.29 7.55
CA PRO A 535 -3.94 53.09 8.96
C PRO A 535 -5.17 53.48 9.78
N ALA A 536 -5.62 52.56 10.64
CA ALA A 536 -6.70 52.84 11.58
C ALA A 536 -6.37 54.14 12.34
N ALA A 537 -7.32 55.07 12.35
CA ALA A 537 -7.23 56.26 13.16
C ALA A 537 -6.94 55.81 14.59
N SER A 538 -5.87 56.35 15.15
CA SER A 538 -5.46 56.11 16.54
C SER A 538 -6.58 56.45 17.48
N ASP A 539 -6.73 55.72 18.57
CA ASP A 539 -7.75 55.82 19.64
C ASP A 539 -7.81 57.21 20.35
N GLU A 540 -7.18 58.27 19.80
CA GLU A 540 -7.18 59.63 20.36
C GLU A 540 -8.42 60.46 19.98
N GLU A 541 -9.24 60.05 18.99
CA GLU A 541 -10.47 60.79 18.64
C GLU A 541 -11.73 60.34 19.39
N GLN A 542 -11.70 59.22 20.12
CA GLN A 542 -12.83 58.75 20.92
C GLN A 542 -12.88 59.34 22.33
N GLU A 543 -11.76 59.85 22.87
CA GLU A 543 -11.74 60.54 24.17
C GLU A 543 -12.21 62.03 24.09
N GLU A 544 -12.28 62.60 22.89
CA GLU A 544 -12.75 64.00 22.73
C GLU A 544 -14.26 64.09 22.45
N ALA A 545 -14.93 63.05 22.09
CA ALA A 545 -16.38 62.98 21.91
C ALA A 545 -17.12 62.77 23.25
N ASP A 546 -16.57 62.01 24.18
CA ASP A 546 -17.19 61.76 25.51
C ASP A 546 -17.04 62.90 26.51
N ARG A 547 -16.28 63.96 26.20
CA ARG A 547 -16.16 65.18 27.04
C ARG A 547 -17.16 66.27 26.71
N LYS A 548 -17.99 66.12 25.66
CA LYS A 548 -18.95 67.13 25.22
C LYS A 548 -20.40 66.84 25.55
N GLU A 549 -20.73 65.69 26.13
CA GLU A 549 -22.12 65.37 26.55
C GLU A 549 -22.34 65.33 28.07
N GLY A 550 -21.50 66.00 28.83
CA GLY A 550 -21.66 66.14 30.28
C GLY A 550 -21.73 67.58 30.71
N TRP A 551 -22.79 68.30 30.32
CA TRP A 551 -23.33 69.47 30.99
C TRP A 551 -24.81 69.67 30.66
#